data_f833582db1e878bf5cc6f489c901ea70
#
_entry.id   f833582db1e878bf5cc6f489c901ea70
#
_cell.length_a   1.000
_cell.length_b   1.000
_cell.length_c   1.000
_cell.angle_alpha   90.00
_cell.angle_beta   90.00
_cell.angle_gamma   90.00
#
_symmetry.space_group_name_H-M   'P 1'
#
loop_
_entity.id
_entity.type
_entity.pdbx_description
1 polymer ?
#
loop_
_entity_poly.entity_id
_entity_poly.type
_entity_poly.pdbx_seq_one_letter_code
_entity_poly.pdbx_strand_id
1 'polypeptide(L)'
;MIKASLLILIFLPSYLLSGNTDGGFGSIANDKNEPISFSSNTLSFNQETGTSEMKGSVSIIQGNTVLSSDYAEVSFNVDTNELERFYASGNVVLKSGNDIARGNEAIYNFKEGQLTFLGEVHFSQSGSTVKADKAVINTETGSASMTGNVQTTLLPTKQEGSGE
;
A
#
# COMPACT_ATOMS: atom_id res chain seq x y z
N MET A 1 -47.24 -25.46 -46.01
CA MET A 1 -47.29 -25.40 -44.55
C MET A 1 -45.87 -25.22 -44.02
N ILE A 2 -45.44 -23.99 -43.81
CA ILE A 2 -44.06 -23.66 -43.33
C ILE A 2 -44.24 -23.23 -41.89
N LYS A 3 -43.69 -24.02 -40.94
CA LYS A 3 -43.66 -23.71 -39.52
C LYS A 3 -42.45 -22.80 -39.27
N ALA A 4 -42.67 -21.52 -39.01
CA ALA A 4 -41.65 -20.60 -38.53
C ALA A 4 -41.38 -20.86 -37.06
N SER A 5 -40.18 -21.34 -36.75
CA SER A 5 -39.69 -21.51 -35.38
C SER A 5 -39.09 -20.16 -34.94
N LEU A 6 -39.76 -19.48 -33.99
CA LEU A 6 -39.30 -18.23 -33.39
C LEU A 6 -38.24 -18.53 -32.32
N LEU A 7 -36.96 -18.28 -32.64
CA LEU A 7 -35.86 -18.38 -31.72
C LEU A 7 -35.81 -17.13 -30.85
N ILE A 8 -36.33 -17.21 -29.62
CA ILE A 8 -36.20 -16.13 -28.62
C ILE A 8 -34.80 -16.16 -28.05
N LEU A 9 -33.97 -15.23 -28.51
CA LEU A 9 -32.65 -14.96 -27.94
C LEU A 9 -32.82 -14.20 -26.63
N ILE A 10 -32.71 -14.91 -25.50
CA ILE A 10 -32.72 -14.30 -24.16
C ILE A 10 -31.36 -13.60 -23.95
N PHE A 11 -31.35 -12.28 -24.11
CA PHE A 11 -30.22 -11.42 -23.74
C PHE A 11 -30.23 -11.28 -22.23
N LEU A 12 -29.41 -12.07 -21.54
CA LEU A 12 -29.12 -11.87 -20.11
C LEU A 12 -28.16 -10.69 -20.01
N PRO A 13 -28.51 -9.57 -19.35
CA PRO A 13 -27.55 -8.53 -19.05
C PRO A 13 -26.55 -9.10 -18.03
N SER A 14 -25.31 -9.24 -18.46
CA SER A 14 -24.19 -9.49 -17.57
C SER A 14 -24.02 -8.24 -16.69
N TYR A 15 -24.55 -8.31 -15.48
CA TYR A 15 -24.20 -7.33 -14.45
C TYR A 15 -22.72 -7.56 -14.11
N LEU A 16 -21.84 -6.74 -14.70
CA LEU A 16 -20.49 -6.59 -14.18
C LEU A 16 -20.63 -5.99 -12.78
N LEU A 17 -20.57 -6.84 -11.75
CA LEU A 17 -20.26 -6.38 -10.40
C LEU A 17 -18.87 -5.79 -10.48
N SER A 18 -18.79 -4.47 -10.67
CA SER A 18 -17.61 -3.68 -10.34
C SER A 18 -17.52 -3.72 -8.81
N GLY A 19 -16.91 -4.76 -8.27
CA GLY A 19 -16.53 -4.79 -6.88
C GLY A 19 -15.48 -3.71 -6.70
N ASN A 20 -15.85 -2.58 -6.09
CA ASN A 20 -14.88 -1.71 -5.45
C ASN A 20 -14.19 -2.55 -4.40
N THR A 21 -13.00 -3.01 -4.70
CA THR A 21 -12.08 -3.57 -3.70
C THR A 21 -11.46 -2.39 -2.94
N ASP A 22 -12.27 -1.68 -2.17
CA ASP A 22 -11.81 -0.76 -1.12
C ASP A 22 -11.28 -1.59 0.06
N GLY A 23 -10.29 -2.40 -0.19
CA GLY A 23 -9.71 -3.24 0.82
C GLY A 23 -8.24 -3.49 0.56
N GLY A 24 -7.38 -3.01 1.44
CA GLY A 24 -5.96 -3.21 1.40
C GLY A 24 -5.18 -1.95 1.08
N PHE A 25 -3.86 -2.07 1.10
CA PHE A 25 -2.93 -1.00 0.71
C PHE A 25 -3.11 -0.51 -0.74
N GLY A 26 -4.14 -0.94 -1.45
CA GLY A 26 -4.60 -0.38 -2.73
C GLY A 26 -5.02 1.09 -2.65
N SER A 27 -5.35 1.59 -1.45
CA SER A 27 -5.59 3.03 -1.25
C SER A 27 -4.33 3.88 -1.49
N ILE A 28 -3.11 3.32 -1.33
CA ILE A 28 -1.85 4.00 -1.68
C ILE A 28 -1.84 4.38 -3.17
N ALA A 29 -2.38 3.53 -4.04
CA ALA A 29 -2.48 3.83 -5.48
C ALA A 29 -3.37 5.04 -5.78
N ASN A 30 -4.38 5.31 -4.96
CA ASN A 30 -5.28 6.46 -5.11
C ASN A 30 -4.58 7.78 -4.77
N ASP A 31 -3.63 7.75 -3.84
CA ASP A 31 -2.93 8.94 -3.36
C ASP A 31 -1.72 9.33 -4.25
N LYS A 32 -1.32 8.51 -5.22
CA LYS A 32 -0.08 8.70 -6.00
C LYS A 32 0.04 10.02 -6.75
N ASN A 33 -1.07 10.68 -7.05
CA ASN A 33 -1.11 11.99 -7.71
C ASN A 33 -1.13 13.18 -6.73
N GLU A 34 -1.26 12.90 -5.42
CA GLU A 34 -1.25 13.93 -4.40
C GLU A 34 0.20 14.38 -4.12
N PRO A 35 0.41 15.65 -3.73
CA PRO A 35 1.73 16.14 -3.32
C PRO A 35 2.29 15.33 -2.17
N ILE A 36 3.60 15.04 -2.23
CA ILE A 36 4.33 14.40 -1.12
C ILE A 36 4.90 15.48 -0.22
N SER A 37 4.58 15.44 1.07
CA SER A 37 5.09 16.32 2.09
C SER A 37 6.01 15.57 3.05
N PHE A 38 7.17 16.15 3.35
CA PHE A 38 8.16 15.61 4.27
C PHE A 38 8.33 16.53 5.46
N SER A 39 8.43 15.97 6.66
CA SER A 39 8.81 16.69 7.89
C SER A 39 9.75 15.86 8.75
N SER A 40 10.66 16.51 9.46
CA SER A 40 11.64 15.89 10.37
C SER A 40 12.26 16.95 11.28
N ASN A 41 12.99 16.52 12.31
CA ASN A 41 13.75 17.45 13.16
C ASN A 41 14.94 18.04 12.41
N THR A 42 15.61 17.23 11.56
CA THR A 42 16.74 17.67 10.72
C THR A 42 16.61 17.12 9.32
N LEU A 43 16.96 17.93 8.33
CA LEU A 43 17.04 17.56 6.92
C LEU A 43 18.42 17.95 6.40
N SER A 44 19.13 17.03 5.75
CA SER A 44 20.38 17.26 5.02
C SER A 44 20.18 16.87 3.57
N PHE A 45 20.68 17.66 2.65
CA PHE A 45 20.64 17.39 1.22
C PHE A 45 22.04 17.34 0.64
N ASN A 46 22.38 16.31 -0.12
CA ASN A 46 23.60 16.16 -0.86
C ASN A 46 23.31 16.18 -2.36
N GLN A 47 23.69 17.27 -3.02
CA GLN A 47 23.43 17.47 -4.44
C GLN A 47 24.28 16.56 -5.34
N GLU A 48 25.49 16.16 -4.92
CA GLU A 48 26.36 15.31 -5.70
C GLU A 48 25.81 13.87 -5.81
N THR A 49 25.23 13.39 -4.72
CA THR A 49 24.65 12.03 -4.67
C THR A 49 23.15 11.99 -4.94
N GLY A 50 22.49 13.14 -5.03
CA GLY A 50 21.03 13.23 -5.17
C GLY A 50 20.29 12.64 -3.96
N THR A 51 20.85 12.75 -2.74
CA THR A 51 20.24 12.16 -1.54
C THR A 51 19.80 13.21 -0.56
N SER A 52 18.65 12.98 0.08
CA SER A 52 18.14 13.74 1.22
C SER A 52 18.03 12.83 2.43
N GLU A 53 18.68 13.19 3.54
CA GLU A 53 18.56 12.49 4.81
C GLU A 53 17.68 13.26 5.78
N MET A 54 16.77 12.58 6.45
CA MET A 54 15.88 13.10 7.49
C MET A 54 16.09 12.32 8.78
N LYS A 55 16.20 13.04 9.90
CA LYS A 55 16.41 12.43 11.23
C LYS A 55 15.49 13.04 12.27
N GLY A 56 14.92 12.15 13.10
CA GLY A 56 14.08 12.48 14.24
C GLY A 56 12.65 12.88 13.85
N SER A 57 11.68 12.15 14.35
CA SER A 57 10.24 12.38 14.12
C SER A 57 9.89 12.56 12.65
N VAL A 58 10.45 11.68 11.81
CA VAL A 58 10.18 11.74 10.37
C VAL A 58 8.71 11.43 10.11
N SER A 59 8.08 12.26 9.29
CA SER A 59 6.72 12.03 8.79
C SER A 59 6.65 12.38 7.31
N ILE A 60 6.11 11.46 6.52
CA ILE A 60 5.88 11.60 5.07
C ILE A 60 4.41 11.40 4.82
N ILE A 61 3.80 12.36 4.15
CA ILE A 61 2.35 12.40 3.91
C ILE A 61 2.11 12.52 2.42
N GLN A 62 1.26 11.66 1.89
CA GLN A 62 0.73 11.73 0.54
C GLN A 62 -0.75 11.36 0.57
N GLY A 63 -1.64 12.34 0.34
CA GLY A 63 -3.08 12.15 0.49
C GLY A 63 -3.46 11.66 1.89
N ASN A 64 -4.11 10.50 1.97
CA ASN A 64 -4.51 9.83 3.22
C ASN A 64 -3.44 8.87 3.76
N THR A 65 -2.32 8.74 3.04
CA THR A 65 -1.22 7.84 3.41
C THR A 65 -0.17 8.59 4.22
N VAL A 66 0.17 8.08 5.38
CA VAL A 66 1.17 8.64 6.29
C VAL A 66 2.19 7.57 6.66
N LEU A 67 3.48 7.82 6.38
CA LEU A 67 4.57 7.02 6.88
C LEU A 67 5.34 7.81 7.94
N SER A 68 5.63 7.18 9.07
CA SER A 68 6.46 7.74 10.15
C SER A 68 7.62 6.81 10.48
N SER A 69 8.76 7.39 10.89
CA SER A 69 9.99 6.68 11.27
C SER A 69 10.92 7.58 12.10
N ASP A 70 12.01 6.99 12.61
CA ASP A 70 13.07 7.76 13.28
C ASP A 70 14.07 8.35 12.28
N TYR A 71 14.29 7.64 11.17
CA TYR A 71 15.19 8.01 10.08
C TYR A 71 14.55 7.75 8.73
N ALA A 72 14.84 8.61 7.75
CA ALA A 72 14.53 8.34 6.35
C ALA A 72 15.59 8.93 5.41
N GLU A 73 15.74 8.29 4.26
CA GLU A 73 16.56 8.74 3.13
C GLU A 73 15.73 8.69 1.85
N VAL A 74 15.82 9.73 1.05
CA VAL A 74 15.21 9.82 -0.28
C VAL A 74 16.32 9.98 -1.30
N SER A 75 16.34 9.13 -2.32
CA SER A 75 17.27 9.21 -3.44
C SER A 75 16.57 9.71 -4.70
N PHE A 76 17.23 10.62 -5.39
CA PHE A 76 16.79 11.20 -6.65
C PHE A 76 17.82 10.88 -7.74
N ASN A 77 17.33 10.66 -8.94
CA ASN A 77 18.19 10.65 -10.12
C ASN A 77 18.77 12.05 -10.34
N VAL A 78 20.09 12.18 -10.35
CA VAL A 78 20.77 13.51 -10.45
C VAL A 78 20.58 14.18 -11.80
N ASP A 79 20.32 13.40 -12.86
CA ASP A 79 20.15 13.93 -14.22
C ASP A 79 18.70 14.34 -14.52
N THR A 80 17.72 13.53 -14.05
CA THR A 80 16.29 13.73 -14.31
C THR A 80 15.54 14.38 -13.16
N ASN A 81 16.14 14.42 -11.95
CA ASN A 81 15.53 14.86 -10.70
C ASN A 81 14.26 14.05 -10.31
N GLU A 82 14.15 12.83 -10.80
CA GLU A 82 13.06 11.91 -10.47
C GLU A 82 13.37 11.15 -9.19
N LEU A 83 12.34 10.88 -8.40
CA LEU A 83 12.43 10.03 -7.21
C LEU A 83 12.73 8.59 -7.62
N GLU A 84 13.79 7.99 -7.05
CA GLU A 84 14.19 6.62 -7.32
C GLU A 84 13.85 5.68 -6.17
N ARG A 85 14.24 6.07 -4.96
CA ARG A 85 14.11 5.21 -3.79
C ARG A 85 13.83 6.03 -2.55
N PHE A 86 13.01 5.46 -1.70
CA PHE A 86 12.82 5.88 -0.32
C PHE A 86 13.22 4.74 0.61
N TYR A 87 13.94 5.07 1.68
CA TYR A 87 14.28 4.17 2.76
C TYR A 87 13.88 4.79 4.09
N ALA A 88 13.29 4.01 4.99
CA ALA A 88 12.98 4.41 6.35
C ALA A 88 13.44 3.34 7.34
N SER A 89 13.86 3.76 8.51
CA SER A 89 14.24 2.86 9.60
C SER A 89 13.93 3.43 10.97
N GLY A 90 13.77 2.52 11.93
CA GLY A 90 13.43 2.84 13.31
C GLY A 90 11.93 3.19 13.46
N ASN A 91 11.18 2.34 14.18
CA ASN A 91 9.76 2.52 14.49
C ASN A 91 8.91 2.85 13.26
N VAL A 92 9.15 2.14 12.15
CA VAL A 92 8.45 2.43 10.90
C VAL A 92 6.99 2.05 11.00
N VAL A 93 6.10 3.01 10.74
CA VAL A 93 4.66 2.84 10.71
C VAL A 93 4.10 3.50 9.47
N LEU A 94 3.39 2.74 8.64
CA LEU A 94 2.58 3.22 7.53
C LEU A 94 1.10 3.11 7.91
N LYS A 95 0.36 4.18 7.69
CA LYS A 95 -1.10 4.22 7.80
C LYS A 95 -1.67 4.65 6.47
N SER A 96 -2.68 3.93 5.97
CA SER A 96 -3.42 4.27 4.77
C SER A 96 -4.89 3.94 5.01
N GLY A 97 -5.69 4.98 5.23
CA GLY A 97 -7.05 4.80 5.72
C GLY A 97 -7.08 4.08 7.08
N ASN A 98 -7.75 2.94 7.13
CA ASN A 98 -7.84 2.08 8.32
C ASN A 98 -6.74 1.01 8.41
N ASP A 99 -5.91 0.90 7.37
CA ASP A 99 -4.86 -0.10 7.30
C ASP A 99 -3.58 0.41 7.93
N ILE A 100 -2.90 -0.47 8.65
CA ILE A 100 -1.65 -0.15 9.35
C ILE A 100 -0.62 -1.23 9.02
N ALA A 101 0.56 -0.81 8.56
CA ALA A 101 1.74 -1.65 8.46
C ALA A 101 2.83 -1.13 9.41
N ARG A 102 3.56 -2.03 10.03
CA ARG A 102 4.71 -1.74 10.88
C ARG A 102 5.88 -2.64 10.52
N GLY A 103 7.09 -2.16 10.75
CA GLY A 103 8.32 -2.93 10.61
C GLY A 103 9.50 -2.15 11.17
N ASN A 104 10.67 -2.78 11.17
CA ASN A 104 11.92 -2.12 11.57
C ASN A 104 12.42 -1.20 10.46
N GLU A 105 12.21 -1.62 9.21
CA GLU A 105 12.59 -0.88 8.01
C GLU A 105 11.50 -0.90 6.95
N ALA A 106 11.47 0.13 6.09
CA ALA A 106 10.68 0.15 4.87
C ALA A 106 11.51 0.69 3.70
N ILE A 107 11.32 0.11 2.52
CA ILE A 107 11.96 0.50 1.27
C ILE A 107 10.88 0.67 0.22
N TYR A 108 10.80 1.83 -0.41
CA TYR A 108 9.95 2.06 -1.56
C TYR A 108 10.78 2.30 -2.81
N ASN A 109 10.53 1.50 -3.84
CA ASN A 109 11.10 1.68 -5.17
C ASN A 109 10.04 2.34 -6.07
N PHE A 110 10.27 3.58 -6.45
CA PHE A 110 9.31 4.37 -7.24
C PHE A 110 9.09 3.80 -8.64
N LYS A 111 10.16 3.28 -9.27
CA LYS A 111 10.08 2.70 -10.61
C LYS A 111 9.26 1.40 -10.65
N GLU A 112 9.36 0.61 -9.61
CA GLU A 112 8.70 -0.70 -9.51
C GLU A 112 7.32 -0.61 -8.86
N GLY A 113 6.98 0.52 -8.24
CA GLY A 113 5.78 0.66 -7.43
C GLY A 113 5.75 -0.34 -6.26
N GLN A 114 6.92 -0.70 -5.72
CA GLN A 114 7.05 -1.70 -4.68
C GLN A 114 7.45 -1.09 -3.35
N LEU A 115 6.65 -1.40 -2.32
CA LEU A 115 6.95 -1.08 -0.92
C LEU A 115 7.29 -2.37 -0.17
N THR A 116 8.49 -2.45 0.37
CA THR A 116 8.97 -3.60 1.16
C THR A 116 9.11 -3.20 2.61
N PHE A 117 8.51 -3.98 3.53
CA PHE A 117 8.76 -3.92 4.96
C PHE A 117 9.67 -5.07 5.38
N LEU A 118 10.59 -4.79 6.31
CA LEU A 118 11.55 -5.75 6.85
C LEU A 118 11.58 -5.69 8.38
N GLY A 119 11.74 -6.86 9.00
CA GLY A 119 11.92 -7.05 10.43
C GLY A 119 10.67 -6.79 11.26
N GLU A 120 10.21 -7.82 11.96
CA GLU A 120 9.02 -7.77 12.84
C GLU A 120 7.80 -7.12 12.18
N VAL A 121 7.51 -7.55 10.95
CA VAL A 121 6.44 -6.97 10.16
C VAL A 121 5.07 -7.33 10.76
N HIS A 122 4.24 -6.30 10.98
CA HIS A 122 2.88 -6.42 11.45
C HIS A 122 1.93 -5.65 10.52
N PHE A 123 0.97 -6.36 9.95
CA PHE A 123 -0.12 -5.79 9.18
C PHE A 123 -1.43 -5.89 9.95
N SER A 124 -2.21 -4.82 9.92
CA SER A 124 -3.58 -4.80 10.43
C SER A 124 -4.49 -4.20 9.37
N GLN A 125 -5.54 -4.95 9.03
CA GLN A 125 -6.53 -4.57 8.04
C GLN A 125 -7.90 -5.07 8.45
N SER A 126 -8.88 -4.19 8.57
CA SER A 126 -10.28 -4.55 8.88
C SER A 126 -10.41 -5.50 10.09
N GLY A 127 -9.54 -5.33 11.09
CA GLY A 127 -9.50 -6.17 12.30
C GLY A 127 -8.75 -7.49 12.16
N SER A 128 -8.39 -7.90 10.96
CA SER A 128 -7.47 -9.01 10.71
C SER A 128 -6.02 -8.57 10.86
N THR A 129 -5.15 -9.48 11.29
CA THR A 129 -3.72 -9.17 11.47
C THR A 129 -2.85 -10.24 10.84
N VAL A 130 -1.71 -9.82 10.29
CA VAL A 130 -0.65 -10.71 9.79
C VAL A 130 0.69 -10.28 10.38
N LYS A 131 1.47 -11.24 10.85
CA LYS A 131 2.88 -11.06 11.23
C LYS A 131 3.76 -11.81 10.26
N ALA A 132 4.94 -11.27 9.96
CA ALA A 132 5.93 -11.88 9.07
C ALA A 132 7.32 -11.30 9.33
N ASP A 133 8.37 -11.87 8.73
CA ASP A 133 9.71 -11.26 8.75
C ASP A 133 9.86 -10.22 7.63
N LYS A 134 9.14 -10.41 6.52
CA LYS A 134 9.16 -9.54 5.36
C LYS A 134 7.77 -9.45 4.72
N ALA A 135 7.42 -8.26 4.26
CA ALA A 135 6.27 -8.05 3.37
C ALA A 135 6.66 -7.21 2.16
N VAL A 136 6.12 -7.57 0.99
CA VAL A 136 6.26 -6.81 -0.26
C VAL A 136 4.86 -6.46 -0.74
N ILE A 137 4.61 -5.17 -0.91
CA ILE A 137 3.34 -4.62 -1.39
C ILE A 137 3.57 -4.02 -2.76
N ASN A 138 2.75 -4.39 -3.73
CA ASN A 138 2.64 -3.66 -4.98
C ASN A 138 1.62 -2.52 -4.75
N THR A 139 2.08 -1.27 -4.80
CA THR A 139 1.26 -0.10 -4.49
C THR A 139 0.28 0.25 -5.60
N GLU A 140 0.45 -0.30 -6.81
CA GLU A 140 -0.48 -0.08 -7.92
C GLU A 140 -1.69 -1.02 -7.85
N THR A 141 -1.45 -2.29 -7.48
CA THR A 141 -2.49 -3.32 -7.41
C THR A 141 -3.04 -3.54 -6.00
N GLY A 142 -2.35 -3.04 -4.96
CA GLY A 142 -2.63 -3.32 -3.55
C GLY A 142 -2.31 -4.76 -3.12
N SER A 143 -1.75 -5.59 -4.02
CA SER A 143 -1.39 -6.96 -3.67
C SER A 143 -0.20 -7.00 -2.72
N ALA A 144 -0.24 -7.89 -1.74
CA ALA A 144 0.84 -8.07 -0.77
C ALA A 144 1.27 -9.54 -0.70
N SER A 145 2.58 -9.75 -0.59
CA SER A 145 3.22 -11.04 -0.33
C SER A 145 4.00 -10.98 0.97
N MET A 146 3.83 -11.95 1.84
CA MET A 146 4.48 -12.03 3.14
C MET A 146 5.29 -13.31 3.27
N THR A 147 6.48 -13.21 3.83
CA THR A 147 7.41 -14.33 3.96
C THR A 147 8.13 -14.32 5.30
N GLY A 148 8.54 -15.50 5.77
CA GLY A 148 9.22 -15.72 7.05
C GLY A 148 8.28 -15.65 8.24
N ASN A 149 8.18 -16.74 9.00
CA ASN A 149 7.40 -16.87 10.24
C ASN A 149 5.97 -16.30 10.16
N VAL A 150 5.27 -16.52 9.04
CA VAL A 150 3.97 -15.90 8.79
C VAL A 150 2.93 -16.46 9.75
N GLN A 151 2.27 -15.56 10.49
CA GLN A 151 1.15 -15.84 11.38
C GLN A 151 -0.03 -14.92 11.02
N THR A 152 -1.21 -15.50 10.83
CA THR A 152 -2.41 -14.74 10.44
C THR A 152 -3.53 -14.97 11.46
N THR A 153 -4.18 -13.90 11.87
CA THR A 153 -5.42 -13.92 12.65
C THR A 153 -6.49 -13.23 11.83
N LEU A 154 -7.56 -13.94 11.50
CA LEU A 154 -8.68 -13.42 10.72
C LEU A 154 -9.87 -13.19 11.66
N LEU A 155 -10.53 -12.03 11.52
CA LEU A 155 -11.85 -11.82 12.11
C LEU A 155 -12.91 -12.37 11.15
N PRO A 156 -13.75 -13.34 11.59
CA PRO A 156 -14.88 -13.77 10.78
C PRO A 156 -15.84 -12.60 10.57
N THR A 157 -16.16 -12.27 9.34
CA THR A 157 -17.29 -11.36 9.04
C THR A 157 -18.57 -12.03 9.52
N LYS A 158 -19.32 -11.40 10.43
CA LYS A 158 -20.70 -11.82 10.72
C LYS A 158 -21.47 -11.70 9.42
N GLN A 159 -21.88 -12.85 8.84
CA GLN A 159 -23.01 -12.82 7.91
C GLN A 159 -24.22 -12.37 8.74
N GLU A 160 -24.69 -11.15 8.50
CA GLU A 160 -26.05 -10.78 8.90
C GLU A 160 -26.96 -11.72 8.11
N GLY A 161 -27.50 -12.70 8.82
CA GLY A 161 -28.50 -13.59 8.30
C GLY A 161 -29.69 -12.76 7.87
N SER A 162 -30.06 -12.85 6.59
CA SER A 162 -31.36 -12.47 6.09
C SER A 162 -32.40 -13.22 6.91
N GLY A 163 -32.89 -12.61 7.96
CA GLY A 163 -34.09 -13.03 8.67
C GLY A 163 -35.29 -12.71 7.79
N GLU A 164 -36.13 -13.73 7.64
CA GLU A 164 -37.42 -13.72 7.00
C GLU A 164 -38.32 -12.54 7.40
#